data_c100590720314d86242d62e46c7f56a6
#
_entry.id   c100590720314d86242d62e46c7f56a6
#
_cell.length_a   1.000
_cell.length_b   1.000
_cell.length_c   1.000
_cell.angle_alpha   90.00
_cell.angle_beta   90.00
_cell.angle_gamma   90.00
#
_symmetry.space_group_name_H-M   'P 1'
#
loop_
_entity.id
_entity.type
_entity.pdbx_description
1 polymer ?
#
loop_
_entity_poly.entity_id
_entity_poly.type
_entity_poly.pdbx_seq_one_letter_code
_entity_poly.pdbx_strand_id
1 'polypeptide(L)'
;MNKLRLAELTATEAREALAENPVILLPMGSHEDQGPHAPMGDYLLADAIAERIAARASTRGTACFLAPVLPFGGADYFGSSPGGIALGQATLHAVIADMLAALLRQGLRNL
;
A
#
# COMPACT_ATOMS: atom_id res chain seq x y z
N MET A 1 13.77 -5.62 -14.98
CA MET A 1 13.52 -5.91 -13.56
C MET A 1 12.07 -6.29 -13.36
N ASN A 2 11.83 -7.47 -12.79
CA ASN A 2 10.46 -7.96 -12.57
C ASN A 2 9.90 -7.65 -11.17
N LYS A 3 10.63 -6.83 -10.41
CA LYS A 3 10.21 -6.43 -9.07
C LYS A 3 9.21 -5.29 -9.16
N LEU A 4 8.08 -5.45 -8.51
CA LEU A 4 7.01 -4.45 -8.49
C LEU A 4 6.82 -3.82 -7.11
N ARG A 5 7.33 -4.48 -6.07
CA ARG A 5 7.18 -4.02 -4.70
C ARG A 5 8.42 -3.24 -4.27
N LEU A 6 8.23 -2.07 -3.69
CA LEU A 6 9.35 -1.30 -3.14
C LEU A 6 10.13 -2.14 -2.12
N ALA A 7 9.44 -2.98 -1.36
CA ALA A 7 10.06 -3.84 -0.35
C ALA A 7 11.05 -4.86 -0.93
N GLU A 8 10.95 -5.17 -2.21
CA GLU A 8 11.83 -6.13 -2.88
C GLU A 8 13.06 -5.48 -3.51
N LEU A 9 13.08 -4.15 -3.58
CA LEU A 9 14.21 -3.42 -4.15
C LEU A 9 15.34 -3.29 -3.14
N THR A 10 16.57 -3.44 -3.62
CA THR A 10 17.71 -2.99 -2.82
C THR A 10 17.78 -1.46 -2.84
N ALA A 11 18.55 -0.87 -1.95
CA ALA A 11 18.72 0.58 -1.94
C ALA A 11 19.26 1.12 -3.28
N THR A 12 20.15 0.38 -3.91
CA THR A 12 20.70 0.74 -5.23
C THR A 12 19.63 0.66 -6.31
N GLU A 13 18.88 -0.42 -6.35
CA GLU A 13 17.77 -0.59 -7.29
C GLU A 13 16.70 0.50 -7.11
N ALA A 14 16.36 0.82 -5.85
CA ALA A 14 15.40 1.87 -5.56
C ALA A 14 15.88 3.24 -6.05
N ARG A 15 17.16 3.56 -5.82
CA ARG A 15 17.75 4.83 -6.28
C ARG A 15 17.61 4.98 -7.78
N GLU A 16 17.91 3.93 -8.53
CA GLU A 16 17.82 3.94 -9.98
C GLU A 16 16.39 4.00 -10.48
N ALA A 17 15.52 3.12 -9.94
CA ALA A 17 14.14 3.01 -10.38
C ALA A 17 13.31 4.27 -10.05
N LEU A 18 13.51 4.84 -8.87
CA LEU A 18 12.72 5.98 -8.43
C LEU A 18 13.18 7.31 -9.04
N ALA A 19 14.40 7.38 -9.57
CA ALA A 19 14.88 8.55 -10.29
C ALA A 19 14.04 8.89 -11.53
N GLU A 20 13.34 7.91 -12.09
CA GLU A 20 12.46 8.08 -13.24
C GLU A 20 11.06 8.57 -12.86
N ASN A 21 10.81 8.85 -11.59
CA ASN A 21 9.52 9.31 -11.08
C ASN A 21 8.35 8.40 -11.49
N PRO A 22 8.42 7.11 -11.19
CA PRO A 22 7.35 6.17 -11.54
C PRO A 22 6.07 6.45 -10.74
N VAL A 23 4.99 5.78 -11.12
CA VAL A 23 3.78 5.74 -10.32
C VAL A 23 4.00 4.85 -9.09
N ILE A 24 3.62 5.33 -7.92
CA ILE A 24 3.67 4.55 -6.68
C ILE A 24 2.24 4.33 -6.20
N LEU A 25 1.84 3.08 -6.12
CA LEU A 25 0.56 2.70 -5.54
C LEU A 25 0.70 2.55 -4.03
N LEU A 26 -0.28 3.04 -3.30
CA LEU A 26 -0.36 2.97 -1.84
C LEU A 26 -1.57 2.12 -1.46
N PRO A 27 -1.46 0.78 -1.52
CA PRO A 27 -2.61 -0.06 -1.19
C PRO A 27 -2.98 0.05 0.28
N MET A 28 -4.27 0.10 0.56
CA MET A 28 -4.82 0.24 1.90
C MET A 28 -6.01 -0.67 2.06
N GLY A 29 -6.17 -1.22 3.24
CA GLY A 29 -7.30 -2.05 3.56
C GLY A 29 -7.59 -2.04 5.06
N SER A 30 -8.24 -3.08 5.54
CA SER A 30 -8.58 -3.20 6.94
C SER A 30 -8.38 -4.64 7.43
N HIS A 31 -8.40 -4.80 8.74
CA HIS A 31 -8.31 -6.09 9.41
C HIS A 31 -9.47 -6.19 10.38
N GLU A 32 -10.62 -6.66 9.89
CA GLU A 32 -11.87 -6.60 10.62
C GLU A 32 -12.82 -7.74 10.23
N ASP A 33 -13.87 -7.91 10.99
CA ASP A 33 -14.93 -8.86 10.70
C ASP A 33 -15.51 -8.59 9.30
N GLN A 34 -15.49 -9.61 8.45
CA GLN A 34 -16.03 -9.58 7.08
C GLN A 34 -17.28 -10.48 6.97
N GLY A 35 -17.85 -10.87 8.10
CA GLY A 35 -18.94 -11.83 8.16
C GLY A 35 -18.43 -13.26 8.24
N PRO A 36 -19.35 -14.24 8.41
CA PRO A 36 -18.97 -15.65 8.60
C PRO A 36 -18.42 -16.33 7.35
N HIS A 37 -18.50 -15.68 6.21
CA HIS A 37 -18.16 -16.27 4.91
C HIS A 37 -16.80 -15.82 4.34
N ALA A 38 -16.14 -14.87 4.97
CA ALA A 38 -14.92 -14.29 4.41
C ALA A 38 -13.86 -14.04 5.49
N PRO A 39 -12.57 -14.22 5.16
CA PRO A 39 -11.48 -13.91 6.08
C PRO A 39 -11.38 -12.41 6.34
N MET A 40 -10.78 -12.06 7.47
CA MET A 40 -10.74 -10.70 7.99
C MET A 40 -9.77 -9.76 7.28
N GLY A 41 -8.84 -10.30 6.52
CA GLY A 41 -7.74 -9.53 5.93
C GLY A 41 -8.01 -9.02 4.54
N ASP A 42 -8.94 -8.08 4.34
CA ASP A 42 -9.19 -7.50 3.02
C ASP A 42 -7.97 -6.69 2.50
N TYR A 43 -7.08 -6.26 3.39
CA TYR A 43 -5.84 -5.62 2.96
C TYR A 43 -4.97 -6.54 2.10
N LEU A 44 -5.07 -7.86 2.28
CA LEU A 44 -4.37 -8.83 1.42
C LEU A 44 -4.94 -8.78 -0.01
N LEU A 45 -6.23 -8.57 -0.16
CA LEU A 45 -6.86 -8.39 -1.46
C LEU A 45 -6.43 -7.07 -2.10
N ALA A 46 -6.41 -5.98 -1.33
CA ALA A 46 -5.95 -4.69 -1.81
C ALA A 46 -4.51 -4.78 -2.33
N ASP A 47 -3.64 -5.46 -1.60
CA ASP A 47 -2.26 -5.69 -1.97
C ASP A 47 -2.14 -6.52 -3.27
N ALA A 48 -2.89 -7.59 -3.38
CA ALA A 48 -2.88 -8.45 -4.56
C ALA A 48 -3.39 -7.72 -5.81
N ILE A 49 -4.42 -6.90 -5.67
CA ILE A 49 -4.94 -6.09 -6.77
C ILE A 49 -3.92 -5.03 -7.18
N ALA A 50 -3.29 -4.35 -6.21
CA ALA A 50 -2.26 -3.36 -6.50
C ALA A 50 -1.09 -3.97 -7.28
N GLU A 51 -0.67 -5.17 -6.92
CA GLU A 51 0.38 -5.88 -7.65
C GLU A 51 -0.01 -6.14 -9.11
N ARG A 52 -1.24 -6.56 -9.36
CA ARG A 52 -1.74 -6.78 -10.72
C ARG A 52 -1.82 -5.49 -11.51
N ILE A 53 -2.23 -4.39 -10.86
CA ILE A 53 -2.26 -3.07 -11.50
C ILE A 53 -0.85 -2.65 -11.90
N ALA A 54 0.12 -2.78 -10.99
CA ALA A 54 1.51 -2.42 -11.27
C ALA A 54 2.09 -3.26 -12.41
N ALA A 55 1.83 -4.56 -12.42
CA ALA A 55 2.27 -5.45 -13.48
C ALA A 55 1.67 -5.04 -14.84
N ARG A 56 0.38 -4.75 -14.86
CA ARG A 56 -0.31 -4.35 -16.09
C ARG A 56 0.21 -3.01 -16.61
N ALA A 57 0.39 -2.04 -15.72
CA ALA A 57 0.94 -0.74 -16.08
C ALA A 57 2.34 -0.89 -16.70
N SER A 58 3.18 -1.73 -16.09
CA SER A 58 4.54 -1.98 -16.57
C SER A 58 4.55 -2.60 -17.95
N THR A 59 3.64 -3.54 -18.24
CA THR A 59 3.54 -4.14 -19.58
C THR A 59 3.08 -3.13 -20.65
N ARG A 60 2.46 -2.01 -20.22
CA ARG A 60 2.03 -0.93 -21.10
C ARG A 60 3.01 0.23 -21.16
N GLY A 61 4.20 0.07 -20.61
CA GLY A 61 5.26 1.06 -20.68
C GLY A 61 5.24 2.10 -19.56
N THR A 62 4.40 1.95 -18.54
CA THR A 62 4.38 2.83 -17.38
C THR A 62 5.05 2.16 -16.20
N ALA A 63 6.18 2.68 -15.75
CA ALA A 63 6.84 2.18 -14.55
C ALA A 63 5.94 2.43 -13.33
N CYS A 64 5.66 1.37 -12.60
CA CYS A 64 4.74 1.40 -11.48
C CYS A 64 5.21 0.44 -10.40
N PHE A 65 5.30 0.92 -9.17
CA PHE A 65 5.68 0.13 -8.00
C PHE A 65 4.60 0.24 -6.94
N LEU A 66 4.57 -0.70 -6.03
CA LEU A 66 3.66 -0.59 -4.88
C LEU A 66 4.44 -0.49 -3.58
N ALA A 67 3.98 0.40 -2.72
CA ALA A 67 4.45 0.54 -1.35
C ALA A 67 3.89 -0.60 -0.49
N PRO A 68 4.45 -0.85 0.69
CA PRO A 68 3.85 -1.78 1.64
C PRO A 68 2.41 -1.43 1.94
N VAL A 69 1.56 -2.45 1.99
CA VAL A 69 0.13 -2.25 2.26
C VAL A 69 -0.09 -1.76 3.69
N LEU A 70 -1.03 -0.82 3.86
CA LEU A 70 -1.53 -0.45 5.19
C LEU A 70 -2.65 -1.40 5.56
N PRO A 71 -2.44 -2.26 6.58
CA PRO A 71 -3.40 -3.31 6.90
C PRO A 71 -4.55 -2.86 7.81
N PHE A 72 -4.44 -1.68 8.45
CA PHE A 72 -5.38 -1.25 9.47
C PHE A 72 -6.13 0.00 9.05
N GLY A 73 -7.46 -0.07 9.09
CA GLY A 73 -8.32 1.08 8.82
C GLY A 73 -8.44 2.02 10.02
N GLY A 74 -9.06 3.17 9.79
CA GLY A 74 -9.22 4.23 10.79
C GLY A 74 -10.60 4.29 11.44
N ALA A 75 -11.40 3.24 11.28
CA ALA A 75 -12.72 3.16 11.91
C ALA A 75 -12.91 1.76 12.49
N ASP A 76 -13.37 1.71 13.72
CA ASP A 76 -13.53 0.46 14.48
C ASP A 76 -15.02 0.10 14.58
N TYR A 77 -15.65 -0.16 13.43
CA TYR A 77 -17.07 -0.51 13.37
C TYR A 77 -17.37 -1.84 14.04
N PHE A 78 -16.40 -2.74 14.11
CA PHE A 78 -16.57 -4.11 14.60
C PHE A 78 -15.69 -4.37 15.82
N GLY A 79 -15.54 -3.37 16.68
CA GLY A 79 -14.63 -3.44 17.83
C GLY A 79 -14.96 -4.52 18.85
N SER A 80 -16.21 -5.01 18.85
CA SER A 80 -16.62 -6.13 19.70
C SER A 80 -16.27 -7.50 19.12
N SER A 81 -15.87 -7.57 17.85
CA SER A 81 -15.51 -8.83 17.18
C SER A 81 -14.05 -9.20 17.48
N PRO A 82 -13.79 -10.47 17.87
CA PRO A 82 -12.43 -10.90 18.17
C PRO A 82 -11.51 -10.83 16.97
N GLY A 83 -10.27 -10.41 17.19
CA GLY A 83 -9.22 -10.44 16.19
C GLY A 83 -9.11 -9.19 15.32
N GLY A 84 -10.08 -8.29 15.38
CA GLY A 84 -10.02 -7.05 14.63
C GLY A 84 -8.97 -6.08 15.19
N ILE A 85 -8.33 -5.36 14.31
CA ILE A 85 -7.33 -4.34 14.67
C ILE A 85 -7.62 -3.10 13.83
N ALA A 86 -7.92 -1.99 14.48
CA ALA A 86 -8.14 -0.71 13.82
C ALA A 86 -7.28 0.37 14.48
N LEU A 87 -6.92 1.37 13.68
CA LEU A 87 -6.26 2.57 14.20
C LEU A 87 -7.31 3.63 14.48
N GLY A 88 -7.01 4.56 15.36
CA GLY A 88 -7.80 5.79 15.46
C GLY A 88 -7.63 6.59 14.17
N GLN A 89 -8.64 7.40 13.81
CA GLN A 89 -8.59 8.19 12.58
C GLN A 89 -7.40 9.14 12.55
N ALA A 90 -7.10 9.80 13.67
CA ALA A 90 -5.95 10.70 13.75
C ALA A 90 -4.64 9.97 13.54
N THR A 91 -4.51 8.75 14.04
CA THR A 91 -3.32 7.93 13.88
C THR A 91 -3.16 7.49 12.43
N LEU A 92 -4.22 7.00 11.79
CA LEU A 92 -4.18 6.62 10.38
C LEU A 92 -3.81 7.81 9.50
N HIS A 93 -4.41 8.97 9.77
CA HIS A 93 -4.12 10.21 9.07
C HIS A 93 -2.64 10.58 9.16
N ALA A 94 -2.07 10.47 10.37
CA ALA A 94 -0.65 10.76 10.60
C ALA A 94 0.26 9.76 9.86
N VAL A 95 -0.09 8.48 9.86
CA VAL A 95 0.67 7.46 9.13
C VAL A 95 0.70 7.76 7.62
N ILE A 96 -0.47 8.05 7.04
CA ILE A 96 -0.57 8.37 5.61
C ILE A 96 0.21 9.66 5.30
N ALA A 97 0.08 10.67 6.15
CA ALA A 97 0.81 11.94 5.97
C ALA A 97 2.32 11.71 5.98
N ASP A 98 2.82 10.89 6.89
CA ASP A 98 4.25 10.58 6.97
C ASP A 98 4.72 9.79 5.75
N MET A 99 3.94 8.83 5.27
CA MET A 99 4.25 8.07 4.07
C MET A 99 4.35 8.99 2.84
N LEU A 100 3.36 9.84 2.66
CA LEU A 100 3.35 10.79 1.54
C LEU A 100 4.51 11.77 1.63
N ALA A 101 4.79 12.31 2.82
CA ALA A 101 5.90 13.23 3.02
C ALA A 101 7.25 12.57 2.68
N ALA A 102 7.44 11.30 3.06
CA ALA A 102 8.64 10.56 2.76
C ALA A 102 8.83 10.40 1.24
N LEU A 103 7.78 10.00 0.53
CA LEU A 103 7.83 9.81 -0.91
C LEU A 103 8.03 11.14 -1.66
N LEU A 104 7.36 12.19 -1.22
CA LEU A 104 7.51 13.53 -1.81
C LEU A 104 8.94 14.07 -1.65
N ARG A 105 9.58 13.84 -0.49
CA ARG A 105 10.98 14.24 -0.27
C ARG A 105 11.93 13.56 -1.24
N GLN A 106 11.58 12.36 -1.71
CA GLN A 106 12.39 11.61 -2.67
C GLN A 106 12.16 12.05 -4.12
N GLY A 107 11.32 13.04 -4.33
CA GLY A 107 11.03 13.57 -5.66
C GLY A 107 9.88 12.87 -6.39
N LEU A 108 9.23 11.92 -5.75
CA LEU A 108 8.10 11.23 -6.35
C LEU A 108 6.87 12.13 -6.38
N ARG A 109 6.13 12.13 -7.50
CA ARG A 109 4.98 13.01 -7.71
C ARG A 109 3.73 12.25 -8.15
N ASN A 110 3.88 11.00 -8.57
CA ASN A 110 2.78 10.18 -9.07
C ASN A 110 2.40 9.15 -8.01
N LEU A 111 1.62 9.60 -7.04
CA LEU A 111 1.22 8.78 -5.90
C LEU A 111 -0.26 8.46 -5.95
#